data_8d3a18c2c6f1fcbb349d5be4b22268c4
#
_entry.id   8d3a18c2c6f1fcbb349d5be4b22268c4
#
_cell.length_a   1.000
_cell.length_b   1.000
_cell.length_c   1.000
_cell.angle_alpha   90.00
_cell.angle_beta   90.00
_cell.angle_gamma   90.00
#
_symmetry.space_group_name_H-M   'P 1'
#
loop_
_entity.id
_entity.type
_entity.pdbx_description
1 polymer ?
#
loop_
_entity_poly.entity_id
_entity_poly.type
_entity_poly.pdbx_seq_one_letter_code
_entity_poly.pdbx_strand_id
1 'polypeptide(L)'
;ATQAPEHGGAQVSFMHAGGLRADLVPDEQGLLRYQQLFAVQPFGNSLEVRTYTGAQLHALLEQQFDDSHSSSYSRVLSVSQGLSYRYDLRQPPGQRVQDLRLHGVPIEPTQPVRAVMSSFLAAGGSGFSVFTQGQEPTGGGQDIDALEAYFRTHSPVAPSSSARIQRIDIQ
;
A
#
# COMPACT_ATOMS: atom_id res chain seq x y z
N ALA A 1 4.33 -9.73 -8.37
CA ALA A 1 5.63 -10.35 -8.04
C ALA A 1 5.58 -11.18 -6.76
N THR A 2 4.73 -10.81 -5.78
CA THR A 2 4.64 -11.48 -4.47
C THR A 2 3.33 -12.24 -4.25
N GLN A 3 2.49 -12.38 -5.27
CA GLN A 3 1.18 -13.04 -5.15
C GLN A 3 1.30 -14.57 -5.13
N ALA A 4 2.25 -15.13 -5.84
CA ALA A 4 2.43 -16.58 -5.84
C ALA A 4 2.87 -17.08 -4.44
N PRO A 5 2.40 -18.25 -3.99
CA PRO A 5 2.71 -18.79 -2.65
C PRO A 5 4.21 -18.88 -2.37
N GLU A 6 5.02 -19.29 -3.35
CA GLU A 6 6.48 -19.37 -3.28
C GLU A 6 7.17 -18.01 -3.11
N HIS A 7 6.46 -16.92 -3.41
CA HIS A 7 6.91 -15.52 -3.25
C HIS A 7 6.19 -14.79 -2.12
N GLY A 8 5.56 -15.53 -1.22
CA GLY A 8 4.93 -15.00 -0.01
C GLY A 8 3.40 -14.95 -0.03
N GLY A 9 2.73 -15.19 -1.17
CA GLY A 9 1.28 -15.29 -1.27
C GLY A 9 0.52 -14.01 -0.91
N ALA A 10 1.07 -12.83 -1.27
CA ALA A 10 0.47 -11.55 -0.92
C ALA A 10 -0.90 -11.36 -1.59
N GLN A 11 -1.88 -10.99 -0.78
CA GLN A 11 -3.26 -10.70 -1.21
C GLN A 11 -3.44 -9.20 -1.45
N VAL A 12 -2.72 -8.36 -0.70
CA VAL A 12 -2.79 -6.90 -0.76
C VAL A 12 -1.40 -6.28 -0.69
N SER A 13 -1.25 -5.05 -1.18
CA SER A 13 -0.04 -4.27 -0.99
C SER A 13 -0.33 -2.87 -0.47
N PHE A 14 0.64 -2.33 0.27
CA PHE A 14 0.62 -0.98 0.80
C PHE A 14 1.83 -0.18 0.30
N MET A 15 1.57 1.08 -0.08
CA MET A 15 2.61 2.04 -0.44
C MET A 15 2.32 3.39 0.23
N HIS A 16 3.33 4.00 0.83
CA HIS A 16 3.21 5.34 1.39
C HIS A 16 3.60 6.41 0.35
N ALA A 17 2.98 7.58 0.46
CA ALA A 17 3.21 8.68 -0.50
C ALA A 17 4.69 9.12 -0.56
N GLY A 18 5.41 9.11 0.58
CA GLY A 18 6.84 9.44 0.65
C GLY A 18 7.76 8.49 -0.13
N GLY A 19 7.27 7.31 -0.51
CA GLY A 19 7.96 6.34 -1.38
C GLY A 19 7.93 6.71 -2.87
N LEU A 20 7.10 7.68 -3.26
CA LEU A 20 6.97 8.17 -4.63
C LEU A 20 7.62 9.56 -4.71
N ARG A 21 8.73 9.69 -5.46
CA ARG A 21 9.59 10.89 -5.45
C ARG A 21 9.47 11.75 -6.71
N ALA A 22 8.81 11.26 -7.74
CA ALA A 22 8.58 11.98 -8.98
C ALA A 22 7.30 11.47 -9.64
N ASP A 23 6.75 12.26 -10.56
CA ASP A 23 5.69 11.81 -11.45
C ASP A 23 6.26 10.84 -12.48
N LEU A 24 5.45 9.86 -12.87
CA LEU A 24 5.80 8.93 -13.92
C LEU A 24 5.33 9.48 -15.27
N VAL A 25 6.25 10.13 -15.98
CA VAL A 25 5.95 10.79 -17.26
C VAL A 25 6.59 10.00 -18.40
N PRO A 26 5.80 9.39 -19.31
CA PRO A 26 6.33 8.72 -20.48
C PRO A 26 6.94 9.74 -21.48
N ASP A 27 7.79 9.26 -22.36
CA ASP A 27 8.33 10.07 -23.46
C ASP A 27 7.26 10.36 -24.55
N GLU A 28 7.63 11.11 -25.59
CA GLU A 28 6.70 11.51 -26.68
C GLU A 28 6.11 10.32 -27.45
N GLN A 29 6.75 9.15 -27.37
CA GLN A 29 6.28 7.89 -27.95
C GLN A 29 5.42 7.07 -26.97
N GLY A 30 5.20 7.56 -25.74
CA GLY A 30 4.47 6.86 -24.69
C GLY A 30 5.32 5.77 -24.00
N LEU A 31 6.64 5.78 -24.15
CA LEU A 31 7.50 4.78 -23.55
C LEU A 31 8.04 5.24 -22.20
N LEU A 32 8.16 4.28 -21.29
CA LEU A 32 8.84 4.43 -19.99
C LEU A 32 10.18 3.72 -20.01
N ARG A 33 11.23 4.42 -19.60
CA ARG A 33 12.56 3.86 -19.43
C ARG A 33 12.85 3.60 -17.96
N TYR A 34 13.77 2.70 -17.65
CA TYR A 34 14.20 2.38 -16.29
C TYR A 34 14.56 3.64 -15.45
N GLN A 35 15.23 4.61 -16.09
CA GLN A 35 15.58 5.87 -15.44
C GLN A 35 14.34 6.60 -14.86
N GLN A 36 13.21 6.58 -15.55
CA GLN A 36 11.97 7.21 -15.08
C GLN A 36 11.35 6.43 -13.92
N LEU A 37 11.38 5.09 -13.99
CA LEU A 37 10.95 4.24 -12.88
C LEU A 37 11.81 4.46 -11.63
N PHE A 38 13.13 4.52 -11.81
CA PHE A 38 14.07 4.78 -10.72
C PHE A 38 13.88 6.17 -10.11
N ALA A 39 13.56 7.21 -10.92
CA ALA A 39 13.24 8.53 -10.39
C ALA A 39 11.99 8.53 -9.50
N VAL A 40 11.01 7.66 -9.78
CA VAL A 40 9.80 7.51 -8.97
C VAL A 40 10.07 6.75 -7.68
N GLN A 41 10.83 5.66 -7.72
CA GLN A 41 11.15 4.79 -6.56
C GLN A 41 12.68 4.59 -6.42
N PRO A 42 13.44 5.59 -5.93
CA PRO A 42 14.90 5.55 -5.95
C PRO A 42 15.55 4.86 -4.74
N PHE A 43 14.77 4.23 -3.85
CA PHE A 43 15.26 3.79 -2.54
C PHE A 43 15.85 2.38 -2.53
N GLY A 44 15.50 1.52 -3.49
CA GLY A 44 15.96 0.14 -3.54
C GLY A 44 15.53 -0.68 -2.33
N ASN A 45 14.31 -0.43 -1.79
CA ASN A 45 13.78 -1.25 -0.72
C ASN A 45 13.52 -2.67 -1.22
N SER A 46 13.74 -3.67 -0.37
CA SER A 46 13.20 -4.99 -0.61
C SER A 46 11.69 -5.01 -0.35
N LEU A 47 10.99 -5.92 -1.01
CA LEU A 47 9.61 -6.23 -0.68
C LEU A 47 9.57 -7.25 0.47
N GLU A 48 8.65 -7.07 1.39
CA GLU A 48 8.43 -7.98 2.51
C GLU A 48 6.95 -8.31 2.62
N VAL A 49 6.63 -9.60 2.74
CA VAL A 49 5.26 -10.10 2.92
C VAL A 49 5.10 -10.60 4.33
N ARG A 50 4.05 -10.16 5.02
CA ARG A 50 3.70 -10.61 6.38
C ARG A 50 2.21 -10.89 6.49
N THR A 51 1.83 -11.71 7.47
CA THR A 51 0.44 -11.99 7.84
C THR A 51 -0.01 -11.00 8.92
N TYR A 52 -1.16 -10.39 8.71
CA TYR A 52 -1.84 -9.53 9.68
C TYR A 52 -3.26 -10.01 9.89
N THR A 53 -3.81 -9.82 11.08
CA THR A 53 -5.25 -10.00 11.31
C THR A 53 -6.03 -8.80 10.75
N GLY A 54 -7.33 -8.96 10.51
CA GLY A 54 -8.19 -7.86 10.10
C GLY A 54 -8.18 -6.70 11.10
N ALA A 55 -8.13 -7.01 12.41
CA ALA A 55 -8.00 -5.98 13.46
C ALA A 55 -6.69 -5.19 13.35
N GLN A 56 -5.57 -5.86 13.04
CA GLN A 56 -4.28 -5.19 12.81
C GLN A 56 -4.32 -4.32 11.54
N LEU A 57 -4.94 -4.80 10.46
CA LEU A 57 -5.10 -3.98 9.25
C LEU A 57 -5.96 -2.74 9.49
N HIS A 58 -7.04 -2.87 10.28
CA HIS A 58 -7.84 -1.73 10.68
C HIS A 58 -7.02 -0.73 11.50
N ALA A 59 -6.29 -1.20 12.52
CA ALA A 59 -5.42 -0.36 13.35
C ALA A 59 -4.30 0.32 12.53
N LEU A 60 -3.72 -0.41 11.56
CA LEU A 60 -2.74 0.13 10.62
C LEU A 60 -3.30 1.32 9.84
N LEU A 61 -4.50 1.16 9.30
CA LEU A 61 -5.15 2.22 8.52
C LEU A 61 -5.58 3.39 9.39
N GLU A 62 -5.93 3.19 10.65
CA GLU A 62 -6.19 4.27 11.61
C GLU A 62 -4.94 5.13 11.88
N GLN A 63 -3.73 4.54 11.87
CA GLN A 63 -2.47 5.29 12.04
C GLN A 63 -2.25 6.38 10.98
N GLN A 64 -2.93 6.31 9.84
CA GLN A 64 -2.87 7.36 8.81
C GLN A 64 -3.42 8.71 9.32
N PHE A 65 -4.30 8.65 10.30
CA PHE A 65 -5.08 9.78 10.81
C PHE A 65 -4.67 10.17 12.24
N ASP A 66 -3.49 9.74 12.68
CA ASP A 66 -2.93 10.12 13.97
C ASP A 66 -2.49 11.60 13.95
N ASP A 67 -3.09 12.39 14.83
CA ASP A 67 -2.87 13.83 14.94
C ASP A 67 -1.46 14.19 15.47
N SER A 68 -0.73 13.22 16.02
CA SER A 68 0.66 13.41 16.51
C SER A 68 1.66 13.73 15.39
N HIS A 69 1.29 13.52 14.14
CA HIS A 69 2.12 13.76 12.98
C HIS A 69 1.53 14.90 12.13
N SER A 70 1.79 16.15 12.51
CA SER A 70 1.46 17.31 11.70
C SER A 70 2.37 17.38 10.46
N SER A 71 2.17 16.53 9.48
CA SER A 71 2.84 16.66 8.18
C SER A 71 1.91 17.31 7.17
N SER A 72 2.44 18.22 6.37
CA SER A 72 1.76 18.83 5.23
C SER A 72 1.48 17.82 4.09
N TYR A 73 1.88 16.56 4.27
CA TYR A 73 1.71 15.50 3.28
C TYR A 73 0.61 14.54 3.70
N SER A 74 -0.21 14.12 2.73
CA SER A 74 -1.16 13.05 2.94
C SER A 74 -0.44 11.78 3.39
N ARG A 75 -0.87 11.22 4.54
CA ARG A 75 -0.35 9.95 5.06
C ARG A 75 -1.18 8.76 4.60
N VAL A 76 -2.20 8.99 3.77
CA VAL A 76 -3.05 7.91 3.27
C VAL A 76 -2.21 6.94 2.44
N LEU A 77 -2.17 5.69 2.89
CA LEU A 77 -1.48 4.62 2.19
C LEU A 77 -2.24 4.27 0.91
N SER A 78 -1.53 4.21 -0.20
CA SER A 78 -2.08 3.59 -1.41
C SER A 78 -2.20 2.09 -1.20
N VAL A 79 -3.32 1.51 -1.63
CA VAL A 79 -3.60 0.09 -1.53
C VAL A 79 -3.76 -0.55 -2.90
N SER A 80 -3.38 -1.82 -3.02
CA SER A 80 -3.55 -2.57 -4.27
C SER A 80 -5.01 -2.89 -4.58
N GLN A 81 -5.26 -3.35 -5.79
CA GLN A 81 -6.55 -3.90 -6.18
C GLN A 81 -6.96 -5.05 -5.24
N GLY A 82 -8.23 -5.08 -4.87
CA GLY A 82 -8.81 -6.06 -3.95
C GLY A 82 -9.01 -5.54 -2.54
N LEU A 83 -8.19 -4.59 -2.05
CA LEU A 83 -8.45 -3.93 -0.77
C LEU A 83 -9.20 -2.62 -1.01
N SER A 84 -10.26 -2.40 -0.24
CA SER A 84 -10.99 -1.14 -0.25
C SER A 84 -11.49 -0.80 1.16
N TYR A 85 -11.61 0.51 1.42
CA TYR A 85 -12.18 1.00 2.68
C TYR A 85 -12.72 2.42 2.51
N ARG A 86 -13.51 2.85 3.49
CA ARG A 86 -14.02 4.22 3.62
C ARG A 86 -13.44 4.83 4.88
N TYR A 87 -13.36 6.16 4.94
CA TYR A 87 -12.98 6.84 6.17
C TYR A 87 -13.73 8.15 6.36
N ASP A 88 -13.98 8.50 7.65
CA ASP A 88 -14.66 9.71 8.11
C ASP A 88 -13.82 10.38 9.20
N LEU A 89 -13.22 11.54 8.89
CA LEU A 89 -12.36 12.26 9.84
C LEU A 89 -13.14 12.93 10.98
N ARG A 90 -14.49 13.00 10.91
CA ARG A 90 -15.34 13.49 11.99
C ARG A 90 -15.44 12.47 13.12
N GLN A 91 -15.13 11.21 12.86
CA GLN A 91 -15.14 10.16 13.86
C GLN A 91 -13.92 10.28 14.79
N PRO A 92 -14.05 9.83 16.04
CA PRO A 92 -12.92 9.79 16.96
C PRO A 92 -11.81 8.84 16.46
N PRO A 93 -10.56 9.03 16.91
CA PRO A 93 -9.46 8.12 16.63
C PRO A 93 -9.83 6.66 16.92
N GLY A 94 -9.46 5.77 16.02
CA GLY A 94 -9.78 4.34 16.10
C GLY A 94 -11.15 3.95 15.49
N GLN A 95 -11.95 4.93 15.04
CA GLN A 95 -13.26 4.71 14.40
C GLN A 95 -13.38 5.43 13.04
N ARG A 96 -12.30 6.01 12.55
CA ARG A 96 -12.27 6.76 11.29
C ARG A 96 -12.35 5.84 10.09
N VAL A 97 -11.70 4.67 10.15
CA VAL A 97 -11.72 3.66 9.08
C VAL A 97 -13.00 2.83 9.18
N GLN A 98 -13.71 2.72 8.08
CA GLN A 98 -14.98 2.01 7.98
C GLN A 98 -15.01 1.14 6.73
N ASP A 99 -15.83 0.12 6.74
CA ASP A 99 -16.14 -0.73 5.60
C ASP A 99 -14.87 -1.32 4.92
N LEU A 100 -13.94 -1.83 5.74
CA LEU A 100 -12.73 -2.47 5.26
C LEU A 100 -13.05 -3.81 4.60
N ARG A 101 -12.72 -3.94 3.30
CA ARG A 101 -13.08 -5.10 2.48
C ARG A 101 -11.90 -5.66 1.72
N LEU A 102 -11.86 -6.98 1.62
CA LEU A 102 -10.99 -7.73 0.73
C LEU A 102 -11.81 -8.39 -0.37
N HIS A 103 -11.55 -8.05 -1.63
CA HIS A 103 -12.33 -8.51 -2.80
C HIS A 103 -13.85 -8.30 -2.65
N GLY A 104 -14.24 -7.17 -2.06
CA GLY A 104 -15.64 -6.81 -1.81
C GLY A 104 -16.28 -7.47 -0.58
N VAL A 105 -15.58 -8.39 0.11
CA VAL A 105 -16.06 -9.04 1.33
C VAL A 105 -15.50 -8.32 2.55
N PRO A 106 -16.31 -8.00 3.57
CA PRO A 106 -15.81 -7.43 4.84
C PRO A 106 -14.74 -8.32 5.46
N ILE A 107 -13.69 -7.69 5.98
CA ILE A 107 -12.60 -8.41 6.67
C ILE A 107 -12.98 -8.59 8.14
N GLU A 108 -13.07 -9.84 8.58
CA GLU A 108 -13.31 -10.15 9.99
C GLU A 108 -12.09 -9.80 10.85
N PRO A 109 -12.27 -9.36 12.10
CA PRO A 109 -11.17 -8.95 12.98
C PRO A 109 -10.04 -9.97 13.14
N THR A 110 -10.39 -11.27 13.15
CA THR A 110 -9.43 -12.38 13.30
C THR A 110 -8.95 -12.96 11.98
N GLN A 111 -9.49 -12.52 10.85
CA GLN A 111 -9.15 -13.05 9.52
C GLN A 111 -7.68 -12.77 9.20
N PRO A 112 -6.88 -13.78 8.85
CA PRO A 112 -5.52 -13.58 8.40
C PRO A 112 -5.50 -13.03 6.96
N VAL A 113 -4.66 -12.02 6.72
CA VAL A 113 -4.44 -11.42 5.41
C VAL A 113 -2.94 -11.27 5.17
N ARG A 114 -2.45 -11.79 4.06
CA ARG A 114 -1.07 -11.64 3.62
C ARG A 114 -0.90 -10.31 2.90
N ALA A 115 -0.08 -9.44 3.45
CA ALA A 115 0.18 -8.11 2.90
C ALA A 115 1.65 -7.92 2.55
N VAL A 116 1.92 -7.29 1.41
CA VAL A 116 3.26 -6.88 0.98
C VAL A 116 3.44 -5.37 1.17
N MET A 117 4.63 -4.99 1.62
CA MET A 117 5.08 -3.61 1.76
C MET A 117 6.58 -3.52 1.49
N SER A 118 7.11 -2.30 1.41
CA SER A 118 8.57 -2.09 1.39
C SER A 118 9.20 -2.43 2.74
N SER A 119 10.46 -2.82 2.74
CA SER A 119 11.23 -3.06 3.97
C SER A 119 11.25 -1.84 4.90
N PHE A 120 11.20 -0.62 4.35
CA PHE A 120 11.03 0.60 5.12
C PHE A 120 9.74 0.62 5.94
N LEU A 121 8.60 0.31 5.32
CA LEU A 121 7.31 0.23 6.02
C LEU A 121 7.28 -0.97 6.99
N ALA A 122 7.81 -2.12 6.59
CA ALA A 122 7.88 -3.32 7.43
C ALA A 122 8.65 -3.07 8.74
N ALA A 123 9.61 -2.14 8.74
CA ALA A 123 10.34 -1.67 9.91
C ALA A 123 9.61 -0.56 10.72
N GLY A 124 8.37 -0.21 10.36
CA GLY A 124 7.60 0.84 11.03
C GLY A 124 7.87 2.26 10.51
N GLY A 125 8.45 2.37 9.32
CA GLY A 125 8.74 3.65 8.68
C GLY A 125 7.51 4.55 8.55
N SER A 126 7.71 5.86 8.51
CA SER A 126 6.65 6.89 8.49
C SER A 126 5.64 6.80 9.65
N GLY A 127 6.03 6.17 10.78
CA GLY A 127 5.18 6.04 11.97
C GLY A 127 4.11 4.94 11.88
N PHE A 128 4.20 4.04 10.90
CA PHE A 128 3.28 2.90 10.76
C PHE A 128 3.77 1.70 11.59
N SER A 129 3.76 1.84 12.92
CA SER A 129 4.31 0.83 13.84
C SER A 129 3.60 -0.52 13.78
N VAL A 130 2.34 -0.57 13.37
CA VAL A 130 1.59 -1.83 13.24
C VAL A 130 2.23 -2.77 12.21
N PHE A 131 2.93 -2.26 11.19
CA PHE A 131 3.63 -3.13 10.25
C PHE A 131 4.67 -4.05 10.93
N THR A 132 5.26 -3.63 12.05
CA THR A 132 6.24 -4.45 12.78
C THR A 132 5.62 -5.66 13.48
N GLN A 133 4.29 -5.70 13.63
CA GLN A 133 3.56 -6.76 14.33
C GLN A 133 3.20 -7.94 13.42
N GLY A 134 3.41 -7.82 12.11
CA GLY A 134 3.09 -8.87 11.15
C GLY A 134 3.91 -10.14 11.38
N GLN A 135 3.27 -11.28 11.15
CA GLN A 135 3.86 -12.62 11.36
C GLN A 135 4.31 -13.24 10.04
N GLU A 136 5.11 -14.31 10.13
CA GLU A 136 5.54 -15.10 8.98
C GLU A 136 6.20 -14.26 7.86
N PRO A 137 7.27 -13.51 8.17
CA PRO A 137 7.91 -12.66 7.19
C PRO A 137 8.50 -13.49 6.04
N THR A 138 8.22 -13.06 4.81
CA THR A 138 8.81 -13.62 3.60
C THR A 138 9.43 -12.48 2.81
N GLY A 139 10.72 -12.54 2.57
CA GLY A 139 11.44 -11.56 1.76
C GLY A 139 11.16 -11.74 0.27
N GLY A 140 11.09 -10.63 -0.47
CA GLY A 140 10.96 -10.58 -1.92
C GLY A 140 12.12 -9.85 -2.58
N GLY A 141 12.02 -9.64 -3.90
CA GLY A 141 12.94 -8.81 -4.68
C GLY A 141 12.82 -7.32 -4.33
N GLN A 142 13.53 -6.48 -5.06
CA GLN A 142 13.44 -5.03 -4.88
C GLN A 142 12.12 -4.46 -5.40
N ASP A 143 11.66 -3.38 -4.80
CA ASP A 143 10.44 -2.68 -5.19
C ASP A 143 10.51 -2.13 -6.62
N ILE A 144 11.68 -1.63 -7.03
CA ILE A 144 11.93 -1.14 -8.39
C ILE A 144 11.83 -2.26 -9.43
N ASP A 145 12.32 -3.46 -9.14
CA ASP A 145 12.24 -4.62 -10.04
C ASP A 145 10.77 -5.07 -10.21
N ALA A 146 9.99 -5.01 -9.13
CA ALA A 146 8.56 -5.30 -9.18
C ALA A 146 7.78 -4.27 -10.01
N LEU A 147 8.14 -2.99 -9.93
CA LEU A 147 7.57 -1.92 -10.73
C LEU A 147 7.91 -2.13 -12.22
N GLU A 148 9.17 -2.42 -12.55
CA GLU A 148 9.59 -2.72 -13.91
C GLU A 148 8.84 -3.93 -14.47
N ALA A 149 8.77 -5.04 -13.73
CA ALA A 149 8.06 -6.25 -14.12
C ALA A 149 6.57 -5.97 -14.37
N TYR A 150 5.94 -5.12 -13.56
CA TYR A 150 4.56 -4.73 -13.76
C TYR A 150 4.36 -4.03 -15.11
N PHE A 151 5.18 -3.03 -15.45
CA PHE A 151 5.07 -2.34 -16.72
C PHE A 151 5.38 -3.25 -17.91
N ARG A 152 6.34 -4.17 -17.79
CA ARG A 152 6.66 -5.14 -18.85
C ARG A 152 5.50 -6.08 -19.17
N THR A 153 4.70 -6.44 -18.16
CA THR A 153 3.64 -7.46 -18.30
C THR A 153 2.25 -6.87 -18.53
N HIS A 154 2.02 -5.59 -18.17
CA HIS A 154 0.68 -4.97 -18.20
C HIS A 154 0.56 -3.78 -19.16
N SER A 155 1.66 -3.39 -19.84
CA SER A 155 1.59 -2.27 -20.78
C SER A 155 0.70 -2.61 -22.00
N PRO A 156 -0.07 -1.64 -22.51
CA PRO A 156 -0.16 -0.26 -22.05
C PRO A 156 -0.96 -0.12 -20.76
N VAL A 157 -0.46 0.72 -19.82
CA VAL A 157 -1.08 0.95 -18.51
C VAL A 157 -1.75 2.32 -18.49
N ALA A 158 -2.97 2.37 -17.98
CA ALA A 158 -3.69 3.62 -17.71
C ALA A 158 -3.88 3.81 -16.19
N PRO A 159 -4.03 5.06 -15.72
CA PRO A 159 -4.39 5.31 -14.32
C PRO A 159 -5.66 4.56 -13.94
N SER A 160 -5.68 4.00 -12.71
CA SER A 160 -6.84 3.28 -12.21
C SER A 160 -8.02 4.22 -11.99
N SER A 161 -9.18 3.89 -12.54
CA SER A 161 -10.44 4.61 -12.31
C SER A 161 -11.17 4.15 -11.03
N SER A 162 -10.71 3.08 -10.36
CA SER A 162 -11.40 2.55 -9.18
C SER A 162 -11.06 3.33 -7.92
N ALA A 163 -12.06 3.87 -7.24
CA ALA A 163 -11.93 4.47 -5.92
C ALA A 163 -11.85 3.36 -4.85
N ARG A 164 -10.63 2.90 -4.55
CA ARG A 164 -10.39 1.90 -3.49
C ARG A 164 -10.48 2.50 -2.09
N ILE A 165 -10.22 3.79 -1.99
CA ILE A 165 -10.21 4.56 -0.75
C ILE A 165 -11.21 5.71 -0.92
N GLN A 166 -12.21 5.79 -0.04
CA GLN A 166 -13.25 6.79 -0.15
C GLN A 166 -13.35 7.60 1.14
N ARG A 167 -13.11 8.90 1.03
CA ARG A 167 -13.40 9.86 2.09
C ARG A 167 -14.90 10.21 2.06
N ILE A 168 -15.59 10.12 3.22
CA ILE A 168 -17.06 10.27 3.29
C ILE A 168 -17.53 11.46 4.14
N ASP A 169 -16.62 12.20 4.76
CA ASP A 169 -16.93 13.41 5.54
C ASP A 169 -16.97 14.70 4.69
N ILE A 170 -16.64 14.62 3.40
CA ILE A 170 -16.74 15.72 2.45
C ILE A 170 -18.03 15.56 1.65
N GLN A 171 -18.93 16.51 1.75
CA GLN A 171 -20.08 16.70 0.87
C GLN A 171 -19.79 17.82 -0.11
#